data_15953c6022063eb0b978a7a7ffd67356
#
_entry.id   15953c6022063eb0b978a7a7ffd67356
#
_cell.length_a   1.000
_cell.length_b   1.000
_cell.length_c   1.000
_cell.angle_alpha   90.00
_cell.angle_beta   90.00
_cell.angle_gamma   90.00
#
_symmetry.space_group_name_H-M   'P 1'
#
loop_
_entity.id
_entity.type
_entity.pdbx_description
1 polymer ?
#
loop_
_entity_poly.entity_id
_entity_poly.type
_entity_poly.pdbx_seq_one_letter_code
_entity_poly.pdbx_strand_id
1 'polypeptide(L)'
;DTGMLGTYFMMETLRELGRNDLVFTMFNQTTYPGWGHMLEKGATTFWEQWNGHWSRIHSCFTSPDNWLYQGLAGIQAAPDAPGFKTVIINPAIVGDLTWVKAHHDSPYGRIVSNWNREHGRVTMEVTIPANSSATVYVPAKAAGDVTVNGKMLTKAEHATFLRMEKNRAVIRVDAGSYKFISTQQQ
;
A
#
# COMPACT_ATOMS: atom_id res chain seq x y z
N ASP A 1 9.45 22.79 -4.27
CA ASP A 1 8.79 22.83 -2.97
C ASP A 1 7.34 23.29 -3.15
N THR A 2 6.42 22.45 -2.71
CA THR A 2 4.97 22.68 -2.87
C THR A 2 4.30 23.17 -1.57
N GLY A 3 5.06 23.32 -0.50
CA GLY A 3 4.52 23.62 0.82
C GLY A 3 3.54 22.56 1.33
N MET A 4 2.90 22.79 2.47
CA MET A 4 2.11 21.80 3.18
C MET A 4 0.88 21.29 2.40
N LEU A 5 0.11 22.17 1.79
CA LEU A 5 -1.10 21.78 1.04
C LEU A 5 -0.73 21.11 -0.29
N GLY A 6 0.18 21.71 -1.03
CA GLY A 6 0.59 21.16 -2.33
C GLY A 6 1.27 19.80 -2.19
N THR A 7 2.02 19.55 -1.11
CA THR A 7 2.66 18.26 -0.85
C THR A 7 1.62 17.15 -0.65
N TYR A 8 0.55 17.41 0.10
CA TYR A 8 -0.53 16.44 0.27
C TYR A 8 -1.16 16.05 -1.08
N PHE A 9 -1.64 17.02 -1.85
CA PHE A 9 -2.28 16.74 -3.15
C PHE A 9 -1.33 16.10 -4.16
N MET A 10 -0.05 16.49 -4.15
CA MET A 10 0.96 15.88 -5.01
C MET A 10 1.16 14.41 -4.67
N MET A 11 1.28 14.03 -3.39
CA MET A 11 1.44 12.63 -2.98
C MET A 11 0.22 11.80 -3.36
N GLU A 12 -0.99 12.30 -3.11
CA GLU A 12 -2.23 11.61 -3.50
C GLU A 12 -2.31 11.42 -5.02
N THR A 13 -2.05 12.46 -5.79
CA THR A 13 -2.04 12.37 -7.26
C THR A 13 -1.02 11.35 -7.76
N LEU A 14 0.20 11.37 -7.23
CA LEU A 14 1.23 10.40 -7.62
C LEU A 14 0.83 8.97 -7.25
N ARG A 15 0.23 8.76 -6.08
CA ARG A 15 -0.29 7.46 -5.64
C ARG A 15 -1.37 6.95 -6.62
N GLU A 16 -2.34 7.79 -6.97
CA GLU A 16 -3.43 7.44 -7.89
C GLU A 16 -2.94 7.14 -9.30
N LEU A 17 -1.95 7.88 -9.77
CA LEU A 17 -1.27 7.61 -11.04
C LEU A 17 -0.35 6.36 -11.01
N GLY A 18 -0.20 5.72 -9.83
CA GLY A 18 0.67 4.57 -9.63
C GLY A 18 2.16 4.90 -9.56
N ARG A 19 2.54 6.20 -9.44
CA ARG A 19 3.92 6.68 -9.34
C ARG A 19 4.42 6.65 -7.90
N ASN A 20 4.18 5.49 -7.24
CA ASN A 20 4.67 5.27 -5.87
C ASN A 20 6.20 5.27 -5.76
N ASP A 21 6.91 5.07 -6.87
CA ASP A 21 8.36 5.23 -6.98
C ASP A 21 8.79 6.67 -6.63
N LEU A 22 8.07 7.66 -7.14
CA LEU A 22 8.34 9.06 -6.84
C LEU A 22 7.97 9.43 -5.40
N VAL A 23 6.83 8.92 -4.91
CA VAL A 23 6.43 9.15 -3.51
C VAL A 23 7.48 8.57 -2.56
N PHE A 24 7.97 7.35 -2.83
CA PHE A 24 9.04 6.72 -2.05
C PHE A 24 10.32 7.58 -2.04
N THR A 25 10.72 8.08 -3.22
CA THR A 25 11.91 8.94 -3.35
C THR A 25 11.75 10.23 -2.53
N MET A 26 10.59 10.87 -2.61
CA MET A 26 10.29 12.09 -1.84
C MET A 26 10.28 11.82 -0.34
N PHE A 27 9.66 10.72 0.08
CA PHE A 27 9.56 10.35 1.49
C PHE A 27 10.93 10.01 2.09
N ASN A 28 11.82 9.42 1.30
CA ASN A 28 13.15 9.01 1.71
C ASN A 28 14.21 10.13 1.62
N GLN A 29 13.80 11.35 1.23
CA GLN A 29 14.67 12.51 1.14
C GLN A 29 15.14 12.99 2.51
N THR A 30 16.46 13.06 2.73
CA THR A 30 17.04 13.57 3.98
C THR A 30 17.42 15.04 3.94
N THR A 31 17.58 15.60 2.73
CA THR A 31 17.92 17.02 2.57
C THR A 31 16.68 17.90 2.60
N TYR A 32 16.88 19.22 2.84
CA TYR A 32 15.83 20.22 2.72
C TYR A 32 15.36 20.41 1.26
N PRO A 33 14.04 20.52 1.01
CA PRO A 33 12.91 20.30 1.90
C PRO A 33 12.54 18.80 1.95
N GLY A 34 12.26 18.27 3.14
CA GLY A 34 11.90 16.85 3.28
C GLY A 34 11.66 16.43 4.72
N TRP A 35 10.96 15.31 4.91
CA TRP A 35 10.69 14.77 6.25
C TRP A 35 11.97 14.29 6.94
N GLY A 36 12.91 13.70 6.23
CA GLY A 36 14.21 13.33 6.77
C GLY A 36 14.99 14.54 7.30
N HIS A 37 14.91 15.69 6.62
CA HIS A 37 15.48 16.94 7.14
C HIS A 37 14.84 17.34 8.48
N MET A 38 13.52 17.25 8.62
CA MET A 38 12.86 17.53 9.91
C MET A 38 13.41 16.61 11.01
N LEU A 39 13.56 15.31 10.73
CA LEU A 39 14.11 14.33 11.67
C LEU A 39 15.56 14.65 12.06
N GLU A 40 16.42 14.99 11.11
CA GLU A 40 17.81 15.40 11.35
C GLU A 40 17.89 16.67 12.21
N LYS A 41 16.89 17.54 12.15
CA LYS A 41 16.77 18.74 13.01
C LYS A 41 16.08 18.45 14.34
N GLY A 42 15.85 17.19 14.69
CA GLY A 42 15.29 16.77 15.97
C GLY A 42 13.77 16.89 16.06
N ALA A 43 13.05 16.85 14.93
CA ALA A 43 11.59 16.84 14.95
C ALA A 43 11.08 15.54 15.58
N THR A 44 10.16 15.68 16.52
CA THR A 44 9.39 14.58 17.11
C THR A 44 7.92 14.59 16.66
N THR A 45 7.54 15.58 15.87
CA THR A 45 6.21 15.81 15.34
C THR A 45 6.33 16.41 13.94
N PHE A 46 5.25 16.44 13.17
CA PHE A 46 5.22 17.15 11.89
C PHE A 46 5.17 18.66 12.10
N TRP A 47 6.04 19.38 11.42
CA TRP A 47 6.10 20.83 11.46
C TRP A 47 5.14 21.46 10.44
N GLU A 48 4.78 22.71 10.64
CA GLU A 48 3.96 23.48 9.70
C GLU A 48 4.75 23.86 8.44
N GLN A 49 6.05 24.11 8.59
CA GLN A 49 6.95 24.44 7.48
C GLN A 49 8.22 23.59 7.53
N TRP A 50 8.78 23.31 6.37
CA TRP A 50 9.98 22.50 6.23
C TRP A 50 11.18 23.01 7.05
N ASN A 51 11.27 24.31 7.27
CA ASN A 51 12.34 24.94 8.05
C ASN A 51 12.09 24.96 9.58
N GLY A 52 10.97 24.44 10.04
CA GLY A 52 10.58 24.43 11.45
C GLY A 52 10.10 25.78 11.98
N HIS A 53 9.75 26.71 11.08
CA HIS A 53 9.16 27.97 11.46
C HIS A 53 7.69 27.77 11.85
N TRP A 54 7.19 28.57 12.79
CA TRP A 54 5.83 28.56 13.36
C TRP A 54 5.51 27.27 14.14
N SER A 55 4.37 26.63 13.86
CA SER A 55 3.95 25.46 14.62
C SER A 55 4.82 24.23 14.36
N ARG A 56 5.18 23.54 15.42
CA ARG A 56 5.89 22.25 15.35
C ARG A 56 4.98 21.06 15.65
N ILE A 57 3.67 21.29 15.74
CA ILE A 57 2.62 20.27 15.80
C ILE A 57 1.57 20.67 14.76
N HIS A 58 1.70 20.13 13.54
CA HIS A 58 0.82 20.53 12.45
C HIS A 58 0.53 19.36 11.52
N SER A 59 -0.75 19.05 11.33
CA SER A 59 -1.20 17.86 10.58
C SER A 59 -1.01 17.93 9.05
N CYS A 60 -0.69 19.09 8.50
CA CYS A 60 -0.66 19.27 7.03
C CYS A 60 0.41 18.44 6.31
N PHE A 61 1.50 18.08 6.98
CA PHE A 61 2.53 17.20 6.43
C PHE A 61 2.37 15.72 6.83
N THR A 62 1.20 15.31 7.33
CA THR A 62 0.93 13.90 7.68
C THR A 62 0.54 13.02 6.48
N SER A 63 0.54 13.56 5.28
CA SER A 63 0.29 12.80 4.05
C SER A 63 1.12 11.50 3.90
N PRO A 64 2.34 11.36 4.46
CA PRO A 64 3.04 10.09 4.49
C PRO A 64 2.24 8.96 5.15
N ASP A 65 1.52 9.24 6.25
CA ASP A 65 0.75 8.22 6.97
C ASP A 65 -0.33 7.61 6.06
N ASN A 66 -1.03 8.45 5.28
CA ASN A 66 -1.99 7.97 4.30
C ASN A 66 -1.33 7.09 3.23
N TRP A 67 -0.16 7.49 2.73
CA TRP A 67 0.58 6.70 1.75
C TRP A 67 1.13 5.39 2.33
N LEU A 68 1.56 5.35 3.58
CA LEU A 68 1.98 4.11 4.23
C LEU A 68 0.86 3.06 4.22
N TYR A 69 -0.39 3.49 4.48
CA TYR A 69 -1.55 2.60 4.47
C TYR A 69 -2.08 2.33 3.06
N GLN A 70 -2.40 3.36 2.30
CA GLN A 70 -3.05 3.21 0.98
C GLN A 70 -2.08 2.85 -0.15
N GLY A 71 -0.83 3.28 -0.04
CA GLY A 71 0.23 2.99 -1.01
C GLY A 71 1.01 1.73 -0.64
N LEU A 72 1.84 1.78 0.40
CA LEU A 72 2.75 0.67 0.72
C LEU A 72 2.02 -0.59 1.17
N ALA A 73 1.08 -0.49 2.10
CA ALA A 73 0.25 -1.61 2.52
C ALA A 73 -0.85 -1.91 1.49
N GLY A 74 -1.27 -0.91 0.73
CA GLY A 74 -2.30 -1.02 -0.31
C GLY A 74 -3.71 -1.19 0.23
N ILE A 75 -3.98 -0.87 1.49
CA ILE A 75 -5.31 -1.03 2.09
C ILE A 75 -6.17 0.18 1.74
N GLN A 76 -7.21 -0.02 0.93
CA GLN A 76 -8.10 1.04 0.48
C GLN A 76 -9.56 0.56 0.53
N ALA A 77 -10.49 1.46 0.85
CA ALA A 77 -11.91 1.19 0.63
C ALA A 77 -12.23 1.28 -0.86
N ALA A 78 -13.08 0.39 -1.36
CA ALA A 78 -13.57 0.54 -2.73
C ALA A 78 -14.45 1.80 -2.84
N PRO A 79 -14.35 2.57 -3.94
CA PRO A 79 -15.07 3.84 -4.08
C PRO A 79 -16.59 3.72 -3.98
N ASP A 80 -17.14 2.59 -4.40
CA ASP A 80 -18.58 2.26 -4.41
C ASP A 80 -19.04 1.53 -3.14
N ALA A 81 -18.12 1.24 -2.20
CA ALA A 81 -18.42 0.52 -0.96
C ALA A 81 -17.70 1.16 0.24
N PRO A 82 -18.18 2.31 0.72
CA PRO A 82 -17.58 3.01 1.86
C PRO A 82 -17.58 2.15 3.13
N GLY A 83 -16.65 2.44 4.05
CA GLY A 83 -16.53 1.73 5.32
C GLY A 83 -15.86 0.35 5.20
N PHE A 84 -15.18 0.05 4.09
CA PHE A 84 -14.45 -1.21 3.86
C PHE A 84 -15.36 -2.45 3.74
N LYS A 85 -16.61 -2.29 3.28
CA LYS A 85 -17.47 -3.41 2.90
C LYS A 85 -16.83 -4.22 1.77
N THR A 86 -16.26 -3.52 0.80
CA THR A 86 -15.36 -4.05 -0.22
C THR A 86 -14.00 -3.38 -0.07
N VAL A 87 -12.96 -4.19 0.02
CA VAL A 87 -11.58 -3.75 0.25
C VAL A 87 -10.80 -3.84 -1.05
N ILE A 88 -9.92 -2.88 -1.31
CA ILE A 88 -8.86 -3.01 -2.31
C ILE A 88 -7.56 -3.26 -1.57
N ILE A 89 -6.84 -4.32 -1.93
CA ILE A 89 -5.48 -4.59 -1.49
C ILE A 89 -4.56 -4.47 -2.70
N ASN A 90 -3.88 -3.32 -2.79
CA ASN A 90 -3.02 -2.99 -3.93
C ASN A 90 -1.69 -2.39 -3.47
N PRO A 91 -0.80 -3.19 -2.85
CA PRO A 91 0.44 -2.69 -2.28
C PRO A 91 1.43 -2.22 -3.35
N ALA A 92 2.10 -1.11 -3.08
CA ALA A 92 3.23 -0.63 -3.86
C ALA A 92 4.52 -1.27 -3.35
N ILE A 93 5.10 -2.16 -4.16
CA ILE A 93 6.40 -2.76 -3.87
C ILE A 93 7.47 -1.90 -4.54
N VAL A 94 8.09 -0.99 -3.78
CA VAL A 94 8.93 0.08 -4.30
C VAL A 94 10.29 0.12 -3.60
N GLY A 95 11.25 0.73 -4.27
CA GLY A 95 12.59 0.98 -3.74
C GLY A 95 13.29 -0.30 -3.30
N ASP A 96 13.99 -0.21 -2.19
CA ASP A 96 14.71 -1.29 -1.53
C ASP A 96 13.91 -1.95 -0.38
N LEU A 97 12.66 -1.57 -0.18
CA LEU A 97 11.80 -2.20 0.83
C LEU A 97 11.64 -3.69 0.55
N THR A 98 11.91 -4.50 1.54
CA THR A 98 11.81 -5.96 1.47
C THR A 98 10.55 -6.51 2.12
N TRP A 99 9.91 -5.73 2.99
CA TRP A 99 8.66 -6.14 3.64
C TRP A 99 7.85 -4.94 4.14
N VAL A 100 6.55 -5.15 4.26
CA VAL A 100 5.60 -4.27 4.95
C VAL A 100 4.64 -5.14 5.75
N LYS A 101 4.30 -4.72 6.96
CA LYS A 101 3.24 -5.33 7.78
C LYS A 101 2.28 -4.24 8.22
N ALA A 102 1.02 -4.39 7.87
CA ALA A 102 0.00 -3.41 8.22
C ALA A 102 -1.36 -4.07 8.49
N HIS A 103 -2.14 -3.41 9.33
CA HIS A 103 -3.54 -3.75 9.52
C HIS A 103 -4.37 -2.48 9.70
N HIS A 104 -5.66 -2.59 9.42
CA HIS A 104 -6.65 -1.56 9.65
C HIS A 104 -7.88 -2.16 10.32
N ASP A 105 -8.29 -1.58 11.42
CA ASP A 105 -9.51 -2.00 12.14
C ASP A 105 -10.70 -1.24 11.55
N SER A 106 -11.45 -1.92 10.68
CA SER A 106 -12.65 -1.40 10.02
C SER A 106 -13.91 -1.70 10.85
N PRO A 107 -15.06 -1.08 10.53
CA PRO A 107 -16.34 -1.44 11.15
C PRO A 107 -16.73 -2.92 10.99
N TYR A 108 -16.18 -3.63 10.00
CA TYR A 108 -16.42 -5.06 9.75
C TYR A 108 -15.40 -5.96 10.44
N GLY A 109 -14.34 -5.39 11.01
CA GLY A 109 -13.24 -6.11 11.64
C GLY A 109 -11.89 -5.80 11.03
N ARG A 110 -10.88 -6.54 11.48
CA ARG A 110 -9.48 -6.30 11.10
C ARG A 110 -9.18 -6.75 9.69
N ILE A 111 -8.64 -5.84 8.89
CA ILE A 111 -8.05 -6.07 7.58
C ILE A 111 -6.54 -6.16 7.77
N VAL A 112 -5.90 -7.18 7.20
CA VAL A 112 -4.44 -7.34 7.23
C VAL A 112 -3.92 -7.33 5.80
N SER A 113 -2.83 -6.60 5.58
CA SER A 113 -2.05 -6.62 4.34
C SER A 113 -0.57 -6.63 4.68
N ASN A 114 0.04 -7.80 4.63
CA ASN A 114 1.47 -7.98 4.82
C ASN A 114 2.07 -8.44 3.49
N TRP A 115 3.26 -7.96 3.16
CA TRP A 115 4.01 -8.51 2.05
C TRP A 115 5.50 -8.58 2.36
N ASN A 116 6.18 -9.52 1.73
CA ASN A 116 7.63 -9.55 1.67
C ASN A 116 8.09 -9.87 0.24
N ARG A 117 9.30 -9.39 -0.07
CA ARG A 117 9.98 -9.62 -1.35
C ARG A 117 11.36 -10.21 -1.08
N GLU A 118 11.60 -11.39 -1.61
CA GLU A 118 12.88 -12.08 -1.45
C GLU A 118 13.19 -12.92 -2.70
N HIS A 119 14.42 -12.83 -3.23
CA HIS A 119 14.90 -13.63 -4.37
C HIS A 119 13.93 -13.70 -5.57
N GLY A 120 13.38 -12.55 -5.98
CA GLY A 120 12.43 -12.48 -7.09
C GLY A 120 11.03 -13.04 -6.80
N ARG A 121 10.75 -13.39 -5.55
CA ARG A 121 9.45 -13.86 -5.07
C ARG A 121 8.79 -12.77 -4.24
N VAL A 122 7.49 -12.58 -4.45
CA VAL A 122 6.64 -11.78 -3.58
C VAL A 122 5.66 -12.70 -2.87
N THR A 123 5.62 -12.59 -1.55
CA THR A 123 4.62 -13.25 -0.71
C THR A 123 3.72 -12.19 -0.10
N MET A 124 2.41 -12.35 -0.23
CA MET A 124 1.42 -11.48 0.41
C MET A 124 0.53 -12.30 1.33
N GLU A 125 0.35 -11.82 2.56
CA GLU A 125 -0.60 -12.37 3.53
C GLU A 125 -1.70 -11.35 3.76
N VAL A 126 -2.92 -11.72 3.38
CA VAL A 126 -4.09 -10.85 3.39
C VAL A 126 -5.18 -11.49 4.23
N THR A 127 -5.77 -10.71 5.16
CA THR A 127 -6.95 -11.13 5.90
C THR A 127 -8.09 -10.16 5.65
N ILE A 128 -9.23 -10.69 5.27
CA ILE A 128 -10.46 -9.96 5.02
C ILE A 128 -11.50 -10.38 6.06
N PRO A 129 -12.08 -9.43 6.81
CA PRO A 129 -13.02 -9.74 7.87
C PRO A 129 -14.34 -10.31 7.35
N ALA A 130 -15.10 -10.94 8.25
CA ALA A 130 -16.41 -11.50 7.93
C ALA A 130 -17.35 -10.44 7.32
N ASN A 131 -18.23 -10.88 6.44
CA ASN A 131 -19.19 -10.02 5.72
C ASN A 131 -18.55 -8.95 4.81
N SER A 132 -17.27 -9.10 4.47
CA SER A 132 -16.56 -8.26 3.52
C SER A 132 -15.96 -9.09 2.39
N SER A 133 -15.56 -8.43 1.32
CA SER A 133 -14.82 -9.04 0.21
C SER A 133 -13.66 -8.12 -0.18
N ALA A 134 -12.71 -8.63 -0.97
CA ALA A 134 -11.64 -7.78 -1.46
C ALA A 134 -11.30 -8.05 -2.93
N THR A 135 -10.75 -7.00 -3.57
CA THR A 135 -9.99 -7.11 -4.81
C THR A 135 -8.52 -6.98 -4.49
N VAL A 136 -7.76 -8.05 -4.71
CA VAL A 136 -6.33 -8.12 -4.39
C VAL A 136 -5.52 -8.05 -5.69
N TYR A 137 -4.56 -7.15 -5.72
CA TYR A 137 -3.63 -6.94 -6.83
C TYR A 137 -2.29 -7.60 -6.49
N VAL A 138 -2.07 -8.79 -7.00
CA VAL A 138 -0.82 -9.55 -6.76
C VAL A 138 0.17 -9.28 -7.89
N PRO A 139 1.37 -8.77 -7.60
CA PRO A 139 2.40 -8.55 -8.63
C PRO A 139 2.74 -9.85 -9.35
N ALA A 140 2.51 -9.92 -10.67
CA ALA A 140 2.79 -11.09 -11.48
C ALA A 140 2.83 -10.72 -12.97
N LYS A 141 3.61 -11.42 -13.79
CA LYS A 141 3.60 -11.26 -15.26
C LYS A 141 2.43 -12.01 -15.91
N ALA A 142 2.04 -13.13 -15.32
CA ALA A 142 0.90 -13.94 -15.77
C ALA A 142 0.12 -14.52 -14.58
N ALA A 143 -1.14 -14.86 -14.78
CA ALA A 143 -1.98 -15.48 -13.74
C ALA A 143 -1.42 -16.83 -13.26
N GLY A 144 -0.73 -17.57 -14.13
CA GLY A 144 -0.08 -18.84 -13.81
C GLY A 144 1.11 -18.71 -12.84
N ASP A 145 1.66 -17.51 -12.68
CA ASP A 145 2.77 -17.24 -11.75
C ASP A 145 2.29 -17.09 -10.29
N VAL A 146 0.96 -17.13 -10.07
CA VAL A 146 0.37 -16.89 -8.76
C VAL A 146 -0.20 -18.16 -8.17
N THR A 147 0.15 -18.43 -6.92
CA THR A 147 -0.51 -19.43 -6.08
C THR A 147 -1.26 -18.76 -4.94
N VAL A 148 -2.35 -19.38 -4.49
CA VAL A 148 -3.18 -18.95 -3.36
C VAL A 148 -3.30 -20.12 -2.40
N ASN A 149 -2.84 -19.95 -1.16
CA ASN A 149 -2.83 -20.99 -0.12
C ASN A 149 -2.20 -22.32 -0.62
N GLY A 150 -1.12 -22.20 -1.41
CA GLY A 150 -0.40 -23.35 -1.98
C GLY A 150 -1.05 -24.02 -3.20
N LYS A 151 -2.23 -23.58 -3.63
CA LYS A 151 -2.92 -24.06 -4.85
C LYS A 151 -2.67 -23.09 -6.02
N MET A 152 -2.67 -23.59 -7.24
CA MET A 152 -2.69 -22.73 -8.43
C MET A 152 -3.95 -21.85 -8.39
N LEU A 153 -3.85 -20.62 -8.84
CA LEU A 153 -4.96 -19.64 -8.82
C LEU A 153 -6.26 -20.20 -9.46
N THR A 154 -6.14 -20.96 -10.53
CA THR A 154 -7.28 -21.62 -11.23
C THR A 154 -7.97 -22.72 -10.41
N LYS A 155 -7.36 -23.18 -9.31
CA LYS A 155 -7.88 -24.24 -8.42
C LYS A 155 -8.11 -23.73 -7.00
N ALA A 156 -7.94 -22.43 -6.76
CA ALA A 156 -8.10 -21.84 -5.45
C ALA A 156 -9.59 -21.63 -5.14
N GLU A 157 -10.01 -22.06 -3.97
CA GLU A 157 -11.36 -21.80 -3.45
C GLU A 157 -11.44 -20.36 -2.89
N HIS A 158 -12.60 -19.72 -3.02
CA HIS A 158 -12.86 -18.35 -2.53
C HIS A 158 -11.92 -17.27 -3.11
N ALA A 159 -11.20 -17.59 -4.20
CA ALA A 159 -10.36 -16.66 -4.94
C ALA A 159 -10.62 -16.79 -6.43
N THR A 160 -11.15 -15.74 -7.03
CA THR A 160 -11.53 -15.72 -8.46
C THR A 160 -10.59 -14.77 -9.20
N PHE A 161 -9.87 -15.28 -10.20
CA PHE A 161 -9.09 -14.44 -11.12
C PHE A 161 -10.05 -13.59 -11.97
N LEU A 162 -9.81 -12.30 -12.01
CA LEU A 162 -10.60 -11.35 -12.80
C LEU A 162 -9.91 -10.98 -14.11
N ARG A 163 -8.67 -10.51 -14.02
CA ARG A 163 -7.87 -10.05 -15.17
C ARG A 163 -6.41 -9.83 -14.80
N MET A 164 -5.58 -9.65 -15.81
CA MET A 164 -4.25 -9.05 -15.65
C MET A 164 -4.36 -7.54 -15.85
N GLU A 165 -3.65 -6.76 -15.02
CA GLU A 165 -3.61 -5.31 -15.10
C GLU A 165 -2.25 -4.79 -14.66
N LYS A 166 -1.52 -4.07 -15.54
CA LYS A 166 -0.22 -3.44 -15.22
C LYS A 166 0.76 -4.37 -14.47
N ASN A 167 0.97 -5.59 -14.99
CA ASN A 167 1.80 -6.63 -14.36
C ASN A 167 1.32 -7.03 -12.95
N ARG A 168 0.01 -7.11 -12.77
CA ARG A 168 -0.64 -7.62 -11.57
C ARG A 168 -1.77 -8.57 -11.94
N ALA A 169 -1.86 -9.68 -11.25
CA ALA A 169 -3.05 -10.52 -11.27
C ALA A 169 -4.09 -9.88 -10.33
N VAL A 170 -5.23 -9.51 -10.87
CA VAL A 170 -6.37 -8.95 -10.12
C VAL A 170 -7.29 -10.10 -9.74
N ILE A 171 -7.47 -10.28 -8.44
CA ILE A 171 -8.13 -11.43 -7.85
C ILE A 171 -9.20 -10.95 -6.88
N ARG A 172 -10.43 -11.40 -7.06
CA ARG A 172 -11.50 -11.22 -6.07
C ARG A 172 -11.40 -12.31 -5.02
N VAL A 173 -11.54 -11.95 -3.75
CA VAL A 173 -11.58 -12.89 -2.64
C VAL A 173 -12.75 -12.59 -1.70
N ASP A 174 -13.29 -13.62 -1.08
CA ASP A 174 -14.28 -13.51 0.00
C ASP A 174 -13.60 -13.24 1.36
N ALA A 175 -14.39 -13.19 2.42
CA ALA A 175 -13.87 -13.14 3.79
C ALA A 175 -12.98 -14.36 4.08
N GLY A 176 -11.84 -14.14 4.74
CA GLY A 176 -10.89 -15.20 5.05
C GLY A 176 -9.44 -14.72 5.08
N SER A 177 -8.53 -15.66 5.26
CA SER A 177 -7.08 -15.42 5.22
C SER A 177 -6.45 -16.10 4.02
N TYR A 178 -5.62 -15.36 3.31
CA TYR A 178 -5.03 -15.76 2.04
C TYR A 178 -3.53 -15.54 2.07
N LYS A 179 -2.79 -16.52 1.56
CA LYS A 179 -1.37 -16.39 1.27
C LYS A 179 -1.15 -16.49 -0.23
N PHE A 180 -0.88 -15.35 -0.85
CA PHE A 180 -0.49 -15.28 -2.26
C PHE A 180 1.02 -15.39 -2.38
N ILE A 181 1.49 -16.17 -3.35
CA ILE A 181 2.90 -16.22 -3.70
C ILE A 181 2.97 -16.02 -5.21
N SER A 182 3.82 -15.08 -5.64
CA SER A 182 4.14 -14.89 -7.05
C SER A 182 5.65 -14.87 -7.26
N THR A 183 6.08 -15.37 -8.41
CA THR A 183 7.48 -15.31 -8.84
C THR A 183 7.61 -14.24 -9.89
N GLN A 184 8.40 -13.22 -9.60
CA GLN A 184 8.81 -12.21 -10.59
C GLN A 184 10.12 -12.71 -11.20
N GLN A 185 10.06 -13.37 -12.35
CA GLN A 185 11.26 -13.61 -13.13
C GLN A 185 11.84 -12.25 -13.54
N GLN A 186 13.11 -12.04 -13.26
CA GLN A 186 13.87 -10.85 -13.66
C GLN A 186 13.88 -10.66 -15.17
#